data_d294f9750692a194ca0afde0a8b08850
#
_entry.id   d294f9750692a194ca0afde0a8b08850
#
_cell.length_a   1.000
_cell.length_b   1.000
_cell.length_c   1.000
_cell.angle_alpha   90.00
_cell.angle_beta   90.00
_cell.angle_gamma   90.00
#
_symmetry.space_group_name_H-M   'P 1'
#
loop_
_entity.id
_entity.type
_entity.pdbx_description
1 polymer ?
#
loop_
_entity_poly.entity_id
_entity_poly.type
_entity_poly.pdbx_seq_one_letter_code
_entity_poly.pdbx_strand_id
1 'polypeptide(L)'
;MGFNEIKQHGTQDFPIELYSLYPFSPKYEMVHHWHKEIELIRVTKGNLFLTLGRKTYLLESGKSAVVNSDTLHGAIPEKNCEYSCAVFDPLGFATPQQSVQSFVNEIKSGQISFCEVPEDKRALEAINAVFGALESGASGWLPYVKMETVSAIYNFYGTFLRLGLVNRTNTDSVAQNKDSVKLKRTLEYIRQNYSRQINLTDMANVCGMSPKYFCEYFKSMTGYTPVEYLNVYRISKAAKLLLNTDEPVTQIALDCGYNDLSYFIKQFGKHKGMSPGKFRKERTDTV
;
A
#
# COMPACT_ATOMS: atom_id res chain seq x y z
N MET A 1 1.45 17.38 -9.77
CA MET A 1 0.45 16.65 -8.95
C MET A 1 1.01 15.27 -8.67
N GLY A 2 1.09 14.83 -7.41
CA GLY A 2 1.72 13.58 -7.02
C GLY A 2 0.80 12.37 -7.24
N PHE A 3 1.37 11.17 -7.29
CA PHE A 3 0.60 9.91 -7.33
C PHE A 3 -0.13 9.73 -5.99
N ASN A 4 -1.36 10.15 -6.02
CA ASN A 4 -2.39 9.67 -5.13
C ASN A 4 -2.91 8.37 -5.77
N GLU A 5 -2.96 7.26 -5.05
CA GLU A 5 -3.76 6.16 -5.53
C GLU A 5 -5.21 6.67 -5.60
N ILE A 6 -5.62 7.16 -6.78
CA ILE A 6 -7.01 7.58 -7.01
C ILE A 6 -7.81 6.28 -7.19
N LYS A 7 -7.80 5.45 -6.16
CA LYS A 7 -8.72 4.35 -6.03
C LYS A 7 -9.61 4.67 -4.85
N GLN A 8 -10.89 4.76 -5.08
CA GLN A 8 -11.86 4.76 -3.99
C GLN A 8 -11.81 3.37 -3.35
N HIS A 9 -11.36 3.29 -2.10
CA HIS A 9 -11.41 2.07 -1.31
C HIS A 9 -12.81 1.91 -0.71
N GLY A 10 -13.41 0.74 -0.93
CA GLY A 10 -14.80 0.49 -0.55
C GLY A 10 -15.82 1.25 -1.40
N THR A 11 -16.95 1.57 -0.82
CA THR A 11 -18.05 2.32 -1.45
C THR A 11 -18.18 3.71 -0.84
N GLN A 12 -18.93 4.61 -1.48
CA GLN A 12 -19.21 5.94 -0.91
C GLN A 12 -19.90 5.86 0.46
N ASP A 13 -20.75 4.86 0.66
CA ASP A 13 -21.48 4.62 1.92
C ASP A 13 -20.68 3.82 2.97
N PHE A 14 -19.63 3.13 2.54
CA PHE A 14 -18.73 2.37 3.40
C PHE A 14 -17.29 2.43 2.85
N PRO A 15 -16.56 3.54 3.11
CA PRO A 15 -15.26 3.83 2.50
C PRO A 15 -14.11 3.14 3.22
N ILE A 16 -14.17 1.82 3.25
CA ILE A 16 -13.13 0.92 3.74
C ILE A 16 -13.05 -0.32 2.85
N GLU A 17 -11.84 -0.80 2.61
CA GLU A 17 -11.60 -2.02 1.84
C GLU A 17 -10.59 -2.91 2.58
N LEU A 18 -10.92 -4.19 2.70
CA LEU A 18 -10.06 -5.23 3.25
C LEU A 18 -9.34 -5.97 2.12
N TYR A 19 -8.04 -6.12 2.23
CA TYR A 19 -7.21 -6.94 1.37
C TYR A 19 -6.59 -8.06 2.18
N SER A 20 -6.82 -9.30 1.76
CA SER A 20 -6.09 -10.48 2.25
C SER A 20 -5.03 -10.86 1.24
N LEU A 21 -3.78 -10.87 1.65
CA LEU A 21 -2.61 -11.00 0.79
C LEU A 21 -1.81 -12.23 1.19
N TYR A 22 -1.71 -13.16 0.26
CA TYR A 22 -1.04 -14.43 0.41
C TYR A 22 -0.14 -14.67 -0.81
N PRO A 23 0.82 -15.61 -0.77
CA PRO A 23 1.62 -15.96 -1.92
C PRO A 23 0.73 -16.18 -3.15
N PHE A 24 1.14 -15.57 -4.29
CA PHE A 24 0.40 -15.54 -5.56
C PHE A 24 -0.72 -14.49 -5.68
N SER A 25 -1.09 -13.79 -4.62
CA SER A 25 -1.98 -12.62 -4.78
C SER A 25 -1.38 -11.62 -5.77
N PRO A 26 -2.19 -10.97 -6.64
CA PRO A 26 -1.69 -10.00 -7.64
C PRO A 26 -0.94 -8.82 -7.01
N LYS A 27 -1.36 -8.43 -5.80
CA LYS A 27 -0.79 -7.34 -5.02
C LYS A 27 0.12 -7.81 -3.89
N TYR A 28 0.59 -9.05 -3.92
CA TYR A 28 1.36 -9.66 -2.84
C TYR A 28 2.59 -8.83 -2.44
N GLU A 29 3.35 -8.33 -3.41
CA GLU A 29 4.34 -7.27 -3.18
C GLU A 29 3.62 -5.92 -3.26
N MET A 30 3.66 -5.15 -2.19
CA MET A 30 3.10 -3.81 -2.15
C MET A 30 4.11 -2.83 -2.74
N VAL A 31 3.89 -2.46 -4.00
CA VAL A 31 4.72 -1.46 -4.68
C VAL A 31 4.57 -0.11 -3.98
N HIS A 32 5.66 0.63 -3.81
CA HIS A 32 5.65 1.93 -3.13
C HIS A 32 4.62 2.89 -3.74
N HIS A 33 3.72 3.38 -2.90
CA HIS A 33 2.67 4.32 -3.23
C HIS A 33 2.29 5.15 -2.00
N TRP A 34 1.35 6.05 -2.14
CA TRP A 34 0.76 6.81 -1.03
C TRP A 34 -0.69 7.18 -1.36
N HIS A 35 -1.46 7.41 -0.35
CA HIS A 35 -2.85 7.84 -0.42
C HIS A 35 -3.20 8.69 0.81
N LYS A 36 -4.40 9.29 0.80
CA LYS A 36 -4.89 10.14 1.90
C LYS A 36 -5.61 9.36 3.00
N GLU A 37 -5.88 8.10 2.75
CA GLU A 37 -6.51 7.18 3.66
C GLU A 37 -5.52 6.73 4.75
N ILE A 38 -6.05 6.21 5.85
CA ILE A 38 -5.31 5.40 6.82
C ILE A 38 -5.31 3.95 6.34
N GLU A 39 -4.16 3.29 6.45
CA GLU A 39 -4.06 1.86 6.23
C GLU A 39 -3.57 1.17 7.49
N LEU A 40 -4.29 0.15 7.91
CA LEU A 40 -3.84 -0.78 8.94
C LEU A 40 -3.30 -2.02 8.26
N ILE A 41 -2.14 -2.50 8.73
CA ILE A 41 -1.50 -3.71 8.23
C ILE A 41 -1.37 -4.70 9.37
N ARG A 42 -1.72 -5.97 9.13
CA ARG A 42 -1.59 -7.07 10.09
C ARG A 42 -0.90 -8.26 9.41
N VAL A 43 0.18 -8.75 10.01
CA VAL A 43 0.85 -9.97 9.56
C VAL A 43 0.27 -11.16 10.31
N THR A 44 -0.30 -12.12 9.59
CA THR A 44 -0.90 -13.34 10.15
C THR A 44 0.07 -14.53 10.13
N LYS A 45 1.04 -14.52 9.19
CA LYS A 45 2.04 -15.57 9.06
C LYS A 45 3.31 -15.08 8.40
N GLY A 46 4.47 -15.55 8.86
CA GLY A 46 5.78 -15.19 8.31
C GLY A 46 6.18 -13.76 8.63
N ASN A 47 6.95 -13.15 7.74
CA ASN A 47 7.58 -11.87 7.94
C ASN A 47 7.30 -10.92 6.77
N LEU A 48 7.08 -9.65 7.06
CA LEU A 48 6.85 -8.58 6.11
C LEU A 48 7.84 -7.44 6.33
N PHE A 49 8.64 -7.10 5.34
CA PHE A 49 9.42 -5.86 5.35
C PHE A 49 8.54 -4.71 4.88
N LEU A 50 8.13 -3.85 5.82
CA LEU A 50 7.30 -2.67 5.56
C LEU A 50 8.16 -1.41 5.57
N THR A 51 8.17 -0.67 4.48
CA THR A 51 8.83 0.63 4.40
C THR A 51 7.78 1.74 4.56
N LEU A 52 8.00 2.62 5.54
CA LEU A 52 7.20 3.82 5.80
C LEU A 52 8.13 5.04 5.70
N GLY A 53 7.96 5.85 4.66
CA GLY A 53 8.89 6.95 4.36
C GLY A 53 10.32 6.46 4.17
N ARG A 54 11.21 6.78 5.12
CA ARG A 54 12.62 6.37 5.10
C ARG A 54 12.95 5.20 6.02
N LYS A 55 11.97 4.71 6.77
CA LYS A 55 12.18 3.63 7.75
C LYS A 55 11.65 2.31 7.18
N THR A 56 12.41 1.25 7.38
CA THR A 56 11.95 -0.11 7.08
C THR A 56 11.82 -0.88 8.38
N TYR A 57 10.66 -1.48 8.56
CA TYR A 57 10.30 -2.30 9.72
C TYR A 57 10.19 -3.76 9.29
N LEU A 58 10.69 -4.67 10.11
CA LEU A 58 10.37 -6.08 10.02
C LEU A 58 9.14 -6.36 10.89
N LEU A 59 8.03 -6.68 10.26
CA LEU A 59 6.82 -7.11 10.94
C LEU A 59 6.74 -8.63 10.90
N GLU A 60 6.88 -9.24 12.07
CA GLU A 60 6.70 -10.68 12.27
C GLU A 60 5.21 -11.03 12.43
N SER A 61 4.88 -12.32 12.33
CA SER A 61 3.53 -12.83 12.61
C SER A 61 2.98 -12.32 13.96
N GLY A 62 1.74 -11.81 13.96
CA GLY A 62 1.07 -11.20 15.12
C GLY A 62 1.36 -9.71 15.30
N LYS A 63 2.29 -9.12 14.53
CA LYS A 63 2.54 -7.68 14.53
C LYS A 63 1.63 -6.94 13.58
N SER A 64 1.39 -5.66 13.89
CA SER A 64 0.58 -4.77 13.07
C SER A 64 1.27 -3.42 12.91
N ALA A 65 0.89 -2.69 11.87
CA ALA A 65 1.36 -1.34 11.62
C ALA A 65 0.21 -0.41 11.20
N VAL A 66 0.46 0.89 11.36
CA VAL A 66 -0.42 1.97 10.90
C VAL A 66 0.33 2.79 9.86
N VAL A 67 -0.21 2.85 8.66
CA VAL A 67 0.23 3.77 7.61
C VAL A 67 -0.61 5.04 7.75
N ASN A 68 0.05 6.13 8.11
CA ASN A 68 -0.60 7.43 8.27
C ASN A 68 -0.92 8.07 6.90
N SER A 69 -1.90 8.98 6.88
CA SER A 69 -2.28 9.73 5.69
C SER A 69 -1.07 10.33 4.98
N ASP A 70 -1.05 10.27 3.66
CA ASP A 70 -0.01 10.82 2.76
C ASP A 70 1.41 10.23 2.97
N THR A 71 1.54 9.14 3.73
CA THR A 71 2.82 8.45 3.94
C THR A 71 3.16 7.60 2.72
N LEU A 72 4.37 7.81 2.16
CA LEU A 72 4.91 6.90 1.15
C LEU A 72 5.21 5.56 1.82
N HIS A 73 4.66 4.49 1.30
CA HIS A 73 4.83 3.15 1.86
C HIS A 73 4.88 2.06 0.79
N GLY A 74 5.46 0.94 1.15
CA GLY A 74 5.53 -0.25 0.34
C GLY A 74 5.96 -1.45 1.19
N ALA A 75 5.66 -2.66 0.74
CA ALA A 75 5.96 -3.86 1.51
C ALA A 75 6.48 -5.00 0.64
N ILE A 76 7.48 -5.69 1.17
CA ILE A 76 8.11 -6.87 0.56
C ILE A 76 7.87 -8.04 1.52
N PRO A 77 6.96 -8.98 1.18
CA PRO A 77 6.76 -10.17 1.99
C PRO A 77 7.91 -11.16 1.79
N GLU A 78 8.33 -11.82 2.88
CA GLU A 78 9.16 -13.02 2.76
C GLU A 78 8.37 -14.21 2.22
N LYS A 79 9.08 -15.27 1.86
CA LYS A 79 8.46 -16.50 1.34
C LYS A 79 7.43 -17.04 2.35
N ASN A 80 6.21 -17.30 1.87
CA ASN A 80 5.06 -17.79 2.65
C ASN A 80 4.53 -16.80 3.72
N CYS A 81 4.81 -15.51 3.57
CA CYS A 81 4.16 -14.49 4.39
C CYS A 81 2.67 -14.39 4.02
N GLU A 82 1.82 -14.19 5.02
CA GLU A 82 0.41 -13.87 4.84
C GLU A 82 0.11 -12.62 5.67
N TYR A 83 -0.51 -11.62 5.05
CA TYR A 83 -0.83 -10.36 5.70
C TYR A 83 -2.12 -9.76 5.16
N SER A 84 -2.73 -8.89 5.93
CA SER A 84 -3.96 -8.18 5.54
C SER A 84 -3.77 -6.69 5.66
N CYS A 85 -4.45 -5.94 4.79
CA CYS A 85 -4.51 -4.49 4.79
C CYS A 85 -5.95 -4.03 4.87
N ALA A 86 -6.27 -3.11 5.79
CA ALA A 86 -7.54 -2.43 5.87
C ALA A 86 -7.32 -0.94 5.57
N VAL A 87 -7.78 -0.49 4.40
CA VAL A 87 -7.60 0.90 3.92
C VAL A 87 -8.91 1.63 4.03
N PHE A 88 -8.94 2.76 4.74
CA PHE A 88 -10.18 3.52 4.96
C PHE A 88 -9.97 5.05 4.93
N ASP A 89 -10.97 5.76 4.40
CA ASP A 89 -11.03 7.22 4.48
C ASP A 89 -11.58 7.63 5.85
N PRO A 90 -10.76 8.29 6.72
CA PRO A 90 -11.23 8.74 8.01
C PRO A 90 -12.47 9.62 7.95
N LEU A 91 -12.65 10.43 6.89
CA LEU A 91 -13.80 11.32 6.74
C LEU A 91 -15.12 10.56 6.56
N GLY A 92 -15.07 9.37 5.95
CA GLY A 92 -16.26 8.55 5.77
C GLY A 92 -16.84 7.99 7.07
N PHE A 93 -16.07 8.07 8.15
CA PHE A 93 -16.46 7.65 9.49
C PHE A 93 -16.61 8.83 10.46
N ALA A 94 -16.53 10.08 9.97
CA ALA A 94 -16.73 11.26 10.79
C ALA A 94 -18.21 11.38 11.20
N THR A 95 -18.43 11.72 12.48
CA THR A 95 -19.76 12.03 12.98
C THR A 95 -20.06 13.54 12.83
N PRO A 96 -21.35 13.99 12.93
CA PRO A 96 -21.68 15.40 12.82
C PRO A 96 -21.08 16.30 13.91
N GLN A 97 -20.57 15.71 15.02
CA GLN A 97 -19.96 16.48 16.10
C GLN A 97 -18.70 17.21 15.62
N GLN A 98 -18.68 18.52 15.82
CA GLN A 98 -17.57 19.38 15.35
C GLN A 98 -16.19 18.94 15.86
N SER A 99 -16.09 18.48 17.11
CA SER A 99 -14.83 17.99 17.68
C SER A 99 -14.30 16.74 16.97
N VAL A 100 -15.20 15.82 16.58
CA VAL A 100 -14.83 14.60 15.85
C VAL A 100 -14.43 14.95 14.41
N GLN A 101 -15.17 15.84 13.76
CA GLN A 101 -14.80 16.31 12.42
C GLN A 101 -13.43 17.00 12.42
N SER A 102 -13.15 17.86 13.42
CA SER A 102 -11.86 18.51 13.56
C SER A 102 -10.73 17.47 13.69
N PHE A 103 -10.91 16.49 14.60
CA PHE A 103 -9.93 15.43 14.82
C PHE A 103 -9.66 14.62 13.54
N VAL A 104 -10.70 14.22 12.82
CA VAL A 104 -10.58 13.48 11.57
C VAL A 104 -9.92 14.31 10.46
N ASN A 105 -10.22 15.61 10.38
CA ASN A 105 -9.54 16.52 9.45
C ASN A 105 -8.04 16.67 9.78
N GLU A 106 -7.68 16.74 11.07
CA GLU A 106 -6.29 16.77 11.53
C GLU A 106 -5.53 15.49 11.13
N ILE A 107 -6.19 14.31 11.21
CA ILE A 107 -5.63 13.04 10.71
C ILE A 107 -5.38 13.14 9.20
N LYS A 108 -6.41 13.53 8.44
CA LYS A 108 -6.34 13.57 6.97
C LYS A 108 -5.34 14.60 6.43
N SER A 109 -5.12 15.67 7.16
CA SER A 109 -4.11 16.69 6.84
C SER A 109 -2.69 16.32 7.29
N GLY A 110 -2.52 15.23 8.06
CA GLY A 110 -1.24 14.81 8.63
C GLY A 110 -0.80 15.63 9.85
N GLN A 111 -1.67 16.47 10.40
CA GLN A 111 -1.42 17.18 11.68
C GLN A 111 -1.45 16.21 12.86
N ILE A 112 -2.25 15.16 12.76
CA ILE A 112 -2.25 14.01 13.66
C ILE A 112 -1.69 12.81 12.92
N SER A 113 -0.73 12.13 13.55
CA SER A 113 -0.21 10.84 13.09
C SER A 113 -0.19 9.84 14.24
N PHE A 114 -0.48 8.59 13.93
CA PHE A 114 -0.44 7.47 14.86
C PHE A 114 0.96 6.86 14.90
N CYS A 115 1.31 6.21 16.02
CA CYS A 115 2.51 5.37 16.10
C CYS A 115 2.47 4.30 14.99
N GLU A 116 3.52 4.26 14.15
CA GLU A 116 3.57 3.43 12.95
C GLU A 116 3.58 1.93 13.28
N VAL A 117 4.36 1.52 14.29
CA VAL A 117 4.47 0.11 14.71
C VAL A 117 4.32 0.06 16.24
N PRO A 118 3.08 -0.07 16.75
CA PRO A 118 2.84 -0.13 18.18
C PRO A 118 3.26 -1.48 18.77
N GLU A 119 3.85 -1.45 19.96
CA GLU A 119 4.20 -2.67 20.71
C GLU A 119 3.19 -2.97 21.84
N ASP A 120 2.41 -1.97 22.27
CA ASP A 120 1.41 -2.13 23.33
C ASP A 120 0.30 -3.09 22.88
N LYS A 121 0.05 -4.12 23.70
CA LYS A 121 -0.94 -5.16 23.41
C LYS A 121 -2.33 -4.60 23.15
N ARG A 122 -2.75 -3.56 23.90
CA ARG A 122 -4.07 -2.91 23.73
C ARG A 122 -4.18 -2.20 22.38
N ALA A 123 -3.08 -1.60 21.89
CA ALA A 123 -3.04 -0.99 20.58
C ALA A 123 -3.16 -2.06 19.46
N LEU A 124 -2.46 -3.19 19.62
CA LEU A 124 -2.56 -4.33 18.70
C LEU A 124 -3.98 -4.93 18.70
N GLU A 125 -4.59 -5.09 19.88
CA GLU A 125 -5.97 -5.56 20.00
C GLU A 125 -6.96 -4.59 19.35
N ALA A 126 -6.76 -3.28 19.46
CA ALA A 126 -7.61 -2.27 18.84
C ALA A 126 -7.49 -2.31 17.29
N ILE A 127 -6.29 -2.51 16.75
CA ILE A 127 -6.09 -2.73 15.31
C ILE A 127 -6.78 -4.03 14.87
N ASN A 128 -6.57 -5.13 15.58
CA ASN A 128 -7.15 -6.42 15.25
C ASN A 128 -8.69 -6.42 15.31
N ALA A 129 -9.29 -5.60 16.16
CA ALA A 129 -10.75 -5.44 16.21
C ALA A 129 -11.32 -4.89 14.90
N VAL A 130 -10.59 -3.99 14.21
CA VAL A 130 -11.01 -3.49 12.88
C VAL A 130 -11.01 -4.63 11.86
N PHE A 131 -9.96 -5.46 11.84
CA PHE A 131 -9.91 -6.63 10.96
C PHE A 131 -11.01 -7.63 11.29
N GLY A 132 -11.23 -7.94 12.56
CA GLY A 132 -12.28 -8.85 13.00
C GLY A 132 -13.68 -8.40 12.57
N ALA A 133 -13.98 -7.10 12.68
CA ALA A 133 -15.24 -6.55 12.24
C ALA A 133 -15.45 -6.67 10.72
N LEU A 134 -14.38 -6.45 9.92
CA LEU A 134 -14.44 -6.60 8.47
C LEU A 134 -14.54 -8.07 8.02
N GLU A 135 -13.85 -8.98 8.71
CA GLU A 135 -13.87 -10.41 8.41
C GLU A 135 -15.20 -11.08 8.80
N SER A 136 -15.89 -10.56 9.83
CA SER A 136 -17.24 -11.04 10.21
C SER A 136 -18.28 -10.83 9.13
N GLY A 137 -18.02 -9.90 8.20
CA GLY A 137 -18.91 -9.58 7.07
C GLY A 137 -19.08 -10.70 6.04
N ALA A 138 -18.25 -11.74 6.08
CA ALA A 138 -18.44 -12.93 5.27
C ALA A 138 -19.75 -13.68 5.57
N SER A 139 -20.43 -13.37 6.68
CA SER A 139 -21.72 -13.97 7.10
C SER A 139 -22.98 -13.21 6.68
N GLY A 140 -22.86 -12.15 5.86
CA GLY A 140 -23.98 -11.67 5.05
C GLY A 140 -24.88 -10.57 5.60
N TRP A 141 -24.66 -10.04 6.82
CA TRP A 141 -25.50 -8.94 7.33
C TRP A 141 -24.79 -7.58 7.31
N LEU A 142 -24.80 -6.94 6.18
CA LEU A 142 -24.06 -5.70 5.87
C LEU A 142 -24.23 -4.54 6.89
N PRO A 143 -25.44 -4.23 7.43
CA PRO A 143 -25.61 -3.17 8.43
C PRO A 143 -24.86 -3.45 9.73
N TYR A 144 -24.84 -4.69 10.20
CA TYR A 144 -24.15 -5.09 11.42
C TYR A 144 -22.62 -4.93 11.27
N VAL A 145 -22.07 -5.38 10.14
CA VAL A 145 -20.65 -5.22 9.81
C VAL A 145 -20.22 -3.76 9.80
N LYS A 146 -21.06 -2.89 9.21
CA LYS A 146 -20.80 -1.44 9.20
C LYS A 146 -20.76 -0.87 10.61
N MET A 147 -21.69 -1.22 11.47
CA MET A 147 -21.74 -0.75 12.86
C MET A 147 -20.56 -1.25 13.67
N GLU A 148 -20.20 -2.52 13.56
CA GLU A 148 -19.02 -3.09 14.23
C GLU A 148 -17.73 -2.41 13.75
N THR A 149 -17.57 -2.22 12.44
CA THR A 149 -16.40 -1.56 11.87
C THR A 149 -16.27 -0.12 12.35
N VAL A 150 -17.37 0.66 12.36
CA VAL A 150 -17.39 2.02 12.92
C VAL A 150 -16.97 2.02 14.38
N SER A 151 -17.54 1.12 15.19
CA SER A 151 -17.20 0.97 16.60
C SER A 151 -15.71 0.62 16.79
N ALA A 152 -15.19 -0.30 15.98
CA ALA A 152 -13.78 -0.71 16.05
C ALA A 152 -12.82 0.42 15.66
N ILE A 153 -13.16 1.24 14.64
CA ILE A 153 -12.35 2.40 14.22
C ILE A 153 -12.32 3.45 15.35
N TYR A 154 -13.45 3.75 15.98
CA TYR A 154 -13.48 4.69 17.11
C TYR A 154 -12.74 4.14 18.33
N ASN A 155 -12.83 2.84 18.61
CA ASN A 155 -12.02 2.21 19.65
C ASN A 155 -10.52 2.29 19.34
N PHE A 156 -10.11 2.11 18.09
CA PHE A 156 -8.73 2.32 17.64
C PHE A 156 -8.27 3.75 17.94
N TYR A 157 -9.00 4.77 17.51
CA TYR A 157 -8.66 6.17 17.79
C TYR A 157 -8.56 6.44 19.30
N GLY A 158 -9.58 6.04 20.06
CA GLY A 158 -9.62 6.28 21.50
C GLY A 158 -8.52 5.54 22.27
N THR A 159 -8.15 4.34 21.84
CA THR A 159 -7.06 3.57 22.44
C THR A 159 -5.71 4.21 22.19
N PHE A 160 -5.42 4.61 20.94
CA PHE A 160 -4.15 5.28 20.62
C PHE A 160 -4.01 6.63 21.33
N LEU A 161 -5.10 7.40 21.47
CA LEU A 161 -5.11 8.63 22.25
C LEU A 161 -4.82 8.37 23.72
N ARG A 162 -5.49 7.40 24.36
CA ARG A 162 -5.29 7.06 25.78
C ARG A 162 -3.88 6.55 26.09
N LEU A 163 -3.26 5.86 25.13
CA LEU A 163 -1.91 5.32 25.27
C LEU A 163 -0.80 6.34 24.95
N GLY A 164 -1.17 7.55 24.47
CA GLY A 164 -0.18 8.53 24.03
C GLY A 164 0.56 8.11 22.75
N LEU A 165 -0.05 7.24 21.95
CA LEU A 165 0.50 6.75 20.68
C LEU A 165 0.09 7.63 19.49
N VAL A 166 -0.16 8.91 19.76
CA VAL A 166 -0.55 9.92 18.78
C VAL A 166 0.41 11.10 18.87
N ASN A 167 0.98 11.49 17.73
CA ASN A 167 1.80 12.68 17.61
C ASN A 167 0.98 13.80 16.96
N ARG A 168 1.08 15.02 17.51
CA ARG A 168 0.55 16.23 16.89
C ARG A 168 1.70 17.08 16.39
N THR A 169 1.67 17.41 15.11
CA THR A 169 2.64 18.35 14.50
C THR A 169 1.98 19.71 14.36
N ASN A 170 2.66 20.77 14.78
CA ASN A 170 2.22 22.12 14.44
C ASN A 170 2.34 22.32 12.93
N THR A 171 1.39 23.03 12.35
CA THR A 171 1.26 23.30 10.89
C THR A 171 2.53 23.84 10.21
N ASP A 172 3.40 24.49 10.96
CA ASP A 172 4.66 25.06 10.46
C ASP A 172 5.79 24.01 10.26
N SER A 173 5.64 22.80 10.81
CA SER A 173 6.63 21.71 10.72
C SER A 173 6.30 20.67 9.64
N VAL A 174 5.18 20.77 8.97
CA VAL A 174 4.86 20.02 7.74
C VAL A 174 5.61 20.70 6.56
N ALA A 175 6.88 20.99 6.75
CA ALA A 175 7.78 21.21 5.63
C ALA A 175 7.73 19.90 4.85
N GLN A 176 6.95 19.87 3.77
CA GLN A 176 6.93 18.77 2.80
C GLN A 176 8.39 18.42 2.58
N ASN A 177 8.78 17.25 3.07
CA ASN A 177 10.16 16.82 2.92
C ASN A 177 10.44 16.84 1.41
N LYS A 178 11.25 17.81 0.94
CA LYS A 178 11.51 18.06 -0.49
C LYS A 178 11.88 16.77 -1.22
N ASP A 179 12.48 15.85 -0.49
CA ASP A 179 12.85 14.53 -1.01
C ASP A 179 11.62 13.64 -1.25
N SER A 180 10.65 13.62 -0.35
CA SER A 180 9.43 12.82 -0.58
C SER A 180 8.64 13.35 -1.77
N VAL A 181 8.60 14.65 -1.98
CA VAL A 181 7.95 15.27 -3.15
C VAL A 181 8.63 14.87 -4.45
N LYS A 182 9.98 14.87 -4.49
CA LYS A 182 10.74 14.44 -5.68
C LYS A 182 10.49 12.97 -5.99
N LEU A 183 10.51 12.12 -4.97
CA LEU A 183 10.23 10.70 -5.16
C LEU A 183 8.80 10.47 -5.65
N LYS A 184 7.81 11.11 -5.03
CA LYS A 184 6.40 11.04 -5.46
C LYS A 184 6.24 11.42 -6.95
N ARG A 185 6.92 12.47 -7.41
CA ARG A 185 6.92 12.86 -8.85
C ARG A 185 7.51 11.77 -9.73
N THR A 186 8.60 11.13 -9.32
CA THR A 186 9.21 10.05 -10.10
C THR A 186 8.33 8.81 -10.16
N LEU A 187 7.73 8.42 -9.04
CA LEU A 187 6.80 7.29 -9.01
C LEU A 187 5.58 7.54 -9.92
N GLU A 188 5.07 8.79 -9.93
CA GLU A 188 4.00 9.19 -10.83
C GLU A 188 4.44 9.14 -12.30
N TYR A 189 5.66 9.59 -12.62
CA TYR A 189 6.23 9.49 -13.96
C TYR A 189 6.32 8.03 -14.42
N ILE A 190 6.81 7.13 -13.55
CA ILE A 190 6.86 5.68 -13.82
C ILE A 190 5.45 5.15 -14.09
N ARG A 191 4.47 5.50 -13.26
CA ARG A 191 3.08 5.06 -13.42
C ARG A 191 2.46 5.46 -14.75
N GLN A 192 2.72 6.68 -15.20
CA GLN A 192 2.16 7.21 -16.45
C GLN A 192 2.87 6.66 -17.69
N ASN A 193 4.12 6.20 -17.56
CA ASN A 193 4.96 5.85 -18.69
C ASN A 193 5.46 4.39 -18.66
N TYR A 194 5.06 3.55 -17.69
CA TYR A 194 5.59 2.19 -17.56
C TYR A 194 5.42 1.31 -18.80
N SER A 195 4.38 1.53 -19.60
CA SER A 195 4.12 0.81 -20.85
C SER A 195 5.06 1.20 -22.01
N ARG A 196 5.84 2.28 -21.81
CA ARG A 196 6.80 2.78 -22.81
C ARG A 196 8.23 2.43 -22.39
N GLN A 197 9.17 2.63 -23.30
CA GLN A 197 10.59 2.61 -22.96
C GLN A 197 10.93 3.87 -22.15
N ILE A 198 11.24 3.69 -20.88
CA ILE A 198 11.79 4.73 -20.01
C ILE A 198 13.13 4.26 -19.47
N ASN A 199 14.11 5.14 -19.48
CA ASN A 199 15.46 4.82 -19.04
C ASN A 199 15.79 5.53 -17.72
N LEU A 200 16.92 5.20 -17.15
CA LEU A 200 17.39 5.77 -15.88
C LEU A 200 17.51 7.29 -15.93
N THR A 201 17.99 7.83 -17.06
CA THR A 201 18.20 9.27 -17.24
C THR A 201 16.85 10.00 -17.24
N ASP A 202 15.82 9.44 -17.88
CA ASP A 202 14.47 10.03 -17.86
C ASP A 202 13.95 10.16 -16.44
N MET A 203 14.07 9.10 -15.63
CA MET A 203 13.63 9.10 -14.23
C MET A 203 14.44 10.07 -13.36
N ALA A 204 15.75 10.14 -13.56
CA ALA A 204 16.65 11.05 -12.83
C ALA A 204 16.32 12.52 -13.12
N ASN A 205 16.01 12.85 -14.39
CA ASN A 205 15.64 14.20 -14.80
C ASN A 205 14.37 14.70 -14.11
N VAL A 206 13.39 13.83 -13.84
CA VAL A 206 12.16 14.17 -13.09
C VAL A 206 12.49 14.64 -11.67
N CYS A 207 13.54 14.08 -11.07
CA CYS A 207 14.05 14.49 -9.75
C CYS A 207 14.98 15.70 -9.80
N GLY A 208 15.47 16.11 -11.00
CA GLY A 208 16.54 17.08 -11.14
C GLY A 208 17.87 16.58 -10.55
N MET A 209 18.17 15.29 -10.74
CA MET A 209 19.36 14.61 -10.18
C MET A 209 20.21 13.99 -11.28
N SER A 210 21.52 13.83 -11.03
CA SER A 210 22.37 12.98 -11.90
C SER A 210 21.93 11.51 -11.77
N PRO A 211 22.06 10.68 -12.81
CA PRO A 211 21.65 9.28 -12.77
C PRO A 211 22.28 8.47 -11.63
N LYS A 212 23.57 8.73 -11.33
CA LYS A 212 24.29 8.05 -10.22
C LYS A 212 23.66 8.40 -8.87
N TYR A 213 23.51 9.68 -8.56
CA TYR A 213 22.94 10.15 -7.30
C TYR A 213 21.46 9.71 -7.17
N PHE A 214 20.72 9.74 -8.28
CA PHE A 214 19.34 9.29 -8.33
C PHE A 214 19.20 7.80 -7.96
N CYS A 215 20.08 6.91 -8.44
CA CYS A 215 20.07 5.49 -8.07
C CYS A 215 20.21 5.29 -6.55
N GLU A 216 21.18 5.96 -5.93
CA GLU A 216 21.43 5.87 -4.49
C GLU A 216 20.24 6.43 -3.69
N TYR A 217 19.76 7.62 -4.08
CA TYR A 217 18.60 8.27 -3.49
C TYR A 217 17.35 7.39 -3.59
N PHE A 218 17.01 6.90 -4.80
CA PHE A 218 15.81 6.11 -5.04
C PHE A 218 15.85 4.80 -4.26
N LYS A 219 17.01 4.13 -4.24
CA LYS A 219 17.20 2.89 -3.47
C LYS A 219 17.09 3.12 -1.97
N SER A 220 17.63 4.22 -1.44
CA SER A 220 17.50 4.55 -0.01
C SER A 220 16.06 4.81 0.42
N MET A 221 15.21 5.26 -0.51
CA MET A 221 13.81 5.61 -0.25
C MET A 221 12.84 4.47 -0.50
N THR A 222 13.17 3.52 -1.38
CA THR A 222 12.24 2.47 -1.82
C THR A 222 12.76 1.05 -1.58
N GLY A 223 14.02 0.88 -1.22
CA GLY A 223 14.68 -0.42 -1.16
C GLY A 223 15.05 -1.01 -2.53
N TYR A 224 14.57 -0.45 -3.63
CA TYR A 224 14.83 -0.90 -5.00
C TYR A 224 15.68 0.09 -5.78
N THR A 225 16.49 -0.40 -6.72
CA THR A 225 16.98 0.48 -7.77
C THR A 225 15.83 0.95 -8.66
N PRO A 226 15.95 2.08 -9.39
CA PRO A 226 14.89 2.57 -10.27
C PRO A 226 14.42 1.56 -11.32
N VAL A 227 15.36 0.78 -11.88
CA VAL A 227 15.06 -0.24 -12.88
C VAL A 227 14.37 -1.46 -12.26
N GLU A 228 14.81 -1.90 -11.09
CA GLU A 228 14.13 -2.97 -10.34
C GLU A 228 12.70 -2.57 -10.01
N TYR A 229 12.51 -1.35 -9.50
CA TYR A 229 11.17 -0.82 -9.18
C TYR A 229 10.25 -0.80 -10.41
N LEU A 230 10.75 -0.31 -11.55
CA LEU A 230 10.00 -0.31 -12.82
C LEU A 230 9.58 -1.74 -13.22
N ASN A 231 10.47 -2.73 -13.05
CA ASN A 231 10.14 -4.12 -13.33
C ASN A 231 9.08 -4.66 -12.37
N VAL A 232 9.22 -4.43 -11.05
CA VAL A 232 8.21 -4.81 -10.04
C VAL A 232 6.85 -4.22 -10.40
N TYR A 233 6.82 -2.93 -10.75
CA TYR A 233 5.60 -2.23 -11.14
C TYR A 233 4.95 -2.84 -12.39
N ARG A 234 5.73 -3.07 -13.46
CA ARG A 234 5.27 -3.71 -14.70
C ARG A 234 4.72 -5.11 -14.45
N ILE A 235 5.42 -5.93 -13.67
CA ILE A 235 4.99 -7.29 -13.31
C ILE A 235 3.70 -7.26 -12.48
N SER A 236 3.55 -6.32 -11.56
CA SER A 236 2.30 -6.13 -10.82
C SER A 236 1.12 -5.80 -11.74
N LYS A 237 1.33 -4.96 -12.77
CA LYS A 237 0.30 -4.67 -13.79
C LYS A 237 -0.01 -5.89 -14.65
N ALA A 238 1.02 -6.60 -15.11
CA ALA A 238 0.86 -7.82 -15.90
C ALA A 238 0.09 -8.91 -15.13
N ALA A 239 0.39 -9.10 -13.84
CA ALA A 239 -0.33 -10.04 -13.00
C ALA A 239 -1.83 -9.74 -12.92
N LYS A 240 -2.21 -8.44 -12.80
CA LYS A 240 -3.63 -8.02 -12.84
C LYS A 240 -4.29 -8.32 -14.18
N LEU A 241 -3.62 -8.05 -15.30
CA LEU A 241 -4.15 -8.33 -16.64
C LEU A 241 -4.31 -9.83 -16.85
N LEU A 242 -3.35 -10.65 -16.42
CA LEU A 242 -3.42 -12.11 -16.51
C LEU A 242 -4.61 -12.70 -15.78
N LEU A 243 -5.01 -12.12 -14.64
CA LEU A 243 -6.14 -12.58 -13.84
C LEU A 243 -7.50 -12.03 -14.32
N ASN A 244 -7.52 -10.87 -14.96
CA ASN A 244 -8.76 -10.17 -15.30
C ASN A 244 -9.11 -10.22 -16.80
N THR A 245 -8.19 -10.72 -17.65
CA THR A 245 -8.40 -10.78 -19.11
C THR A 245 -7.91 -12.10 -19.67
N ASP A 246 -8.39 -12.44 -20.86
CA ASP A 246 -7.94 -13.61 -21.63
C ASP A 246 -6.90 -13.22 -22.73
N GLU A 247 -6.37 -12.00 -22.68
CA GLU A 247 -5.37 -11.52 -23.63
C GLU A 247 -4.14 -12.43 -23.68
N PRO A 248 -3.53 -12.63 -24.86
CA PRO A 248 -2.31 -13.41 -25.00
C PRO A 248 -1.20 -12.90 -24.07
N VAL A 249 -0.43 -13.80 -23.46
CA VAL A 249 0.72 -13.44 -22.59
C VAL A 249 1.71 -12.51 -23.31
N THR A 250 1.88 -12.70 -24.63
CA THR A 250 2.72 -11.83 -25.48
C THR A 250 2.19 -10.41 -25.55
N GLN A 251 0.87 -10.23 -25.70
CA GLN A 251 0.24 -8.91 -25.74
C GLN A 251 0.36 -8.21 -24.38
N ILE A 252 0.06 -8.92 -23.28
CA ILE A 252 0.22 -8.39 -21.92
C ILE A 252 1.67 -7.95 -21.65
N ALA A 253 2.67 -8.71 -22.13
CA ALA A 253 4.06 -8.32 -22.01
C ALA A 253 4.34 -6.98 -22.72
N LEU A 254 3.87 -6.83 -23.97
CA LEU A 254 4.00 -5.60 -24.75
C LEU A 254 3.31 -4.41 -24.08
N ASP A 255 2.07 -4.58 -23.64
CA ASP A 255 1.28 -3.53 -22.98
C ASP A 255 1.88 -3.09 -21.64
N CYS A 256 2.63 -3.99 -20.99
CA CYS A 256 3.40 -3.67 -19.81
C CYS A 256 4.82 -3.15 -20.10
N GLY A 257 5.16 -2.85 -21.36
CA GLY A 257 6.41 -2.21 -21.75
C GLY A 257 7.61 -3.15 -21.88
N TYR A 258 7.38 -4.46 -22.08
CA TYR A 258 8.42 -5.44 -22.39
C TYR A 258 8.50 -5.72 -23.89
N ASN A 259 9.63 -5.40 -24.51
CA ASN A 259 9.88 -5.70 -25.91
C ASN A 259 10.46 -7.11 -26.13
N ASP A 260 10.90 -7.77 -25.06
CA ASP A 260 11.45 -9.13 -25.07
C ASP A 260 10.61 -10.02 -24.16
N LEU A 261 9.92 -10.99 -24.77
CA LEU A 261 9.05 -11.94 -24.07
C LEU A 261 9.84 -12.85 -23.13
N SER A 262 11.05 -13.26 -23.52
CA SER A 262 11.90 -14.13 -22.69
C SER A 262 12.33 -13.40 -21.42
N TYR A 263 12.70 -12.13 -21.56
CA TYR A 263 13.04 -11.27 -20.42
C TYR A 263 11.81 -11.05 -19.52
N PHE A 264 10.63 -10.80 -20.10
CA PHE A 264 9.36 -10.70 -19.36
C PHE A 264 9.10 -11.97 -18.53
N ILE A 265 9.13 -13.16 -19.17
CA ILE A 265 8.88 -14.44 -18.50
C ILE A 265 9.85 -14.64 -17.32
N LYS A 266 11.14 -14.33 -17.53
CA LYS A 266 12.18 -14.40 -16.49
C LYS A 266 11.86 -13.45 -15.31
N GLN A 267 11.52 -12.19 -15.60
CA GLN A 267 11.17 -11.22 -14.55
C GLN A 267 9.89 -11.63 -13.83
N PHE A 268 8.87 -12.09 -14.56
CA PHE A 268 7.62 -12.55 -13.98
C PHE A 268 7.87 -13.74 -13.04
N GLY A 269 8.65 -14.73 -13.47
CA GLY A 269 9.02 -15.89 -12.65
C GLY A 269 9.81 -15.49 -11.41
N LYS A 270 10.73 -14.52 -11.53
CA LYS A 270 11.49 -13.99 -10.38
C LYS A 270 10.56 -13.39 -9.31
N HIS A 271 9.56 -12.59 -9.72
CA HIS A 271 8.68 -11.85 -8.79
C HIS A 271 7.44 -12.64 -8.36
N LYS A 272 6.95 -13.57 -9.17
CA LYS A 272 5.73 -14.32 -8.86
C LYS A 272 5.97 -15.81 -8.57
N GLY A 273 7.22 -16.26 -8.63
CA GLY A 273 7.59 -17.64 -8.33
C GLY A 273 7.16 -18.66 -9.39
N MET A 274 6.47 -18.25 -10.47
CA MET A 274 5.97 -19.11 -11.53
C MET A 274 5.84 -18.38 -12.85
N SER A 275 5.66 -19.14 -13.95
CA SER A 275 5.46 -18.56 -15.28
C SER A 275 4.12 -17.81 -15.40
N PRO A 276 4.01 -16.81 -16.31
CA PRO A 276 2.75 -16.08 -16.54
C PRO A 276 1.57 -17.00 -16.89
N GLY A 277 1.81 -18.02 -17.72
CA GLY A 277 0.78 -18.98 -18.12
C GLY A 277 0.28 -19.85 -16.94
N LYS A 278 1.18 -20.26 -16.04
CA LYS A 278 0.80 -20.97 -14.82
C LYS A 278 0.03 -20.06 -13.88
N PHE A 279 0.47 -18.83 -13.69
CA PHE A 279 -0.18 -17.83 -12.86
C PHE A 279 -1.63 -17.55 -13.29
N ARG A 280 -1.88 -17.50 -14.62
CA ARG A 280 -3.25 -17.36 -15.15
C ARG A 280 -4.15 -18.53 -14.81
N LYS A 281 -3.62 -19.78 -14.83
CA LYS A 281 -4.41 -20.99 -14.54
C LYS A 281 -4.86 -21.05 -13.07
N GLU A 282 -4.10 -20.51 -12.15
CA GLU A 282 -4.47 -20.47 -10.73
C GLU A 282 -5.70 -19.56 -10.45
N ARG A 283 -6.11 -18.71 -11.42
CA ARG A 283 -7.40 -18.01 -11.38
C ARG A 283 -8.60 -18.96 -11.36
N THR A 284 -8.49 -20.12 -12.04
CA THR A 284 -9.61 -21.07 -12.20
C THR A 284 -9.82 -21.96 -11.01
N ASP A 285 -8.85 -22.07 -10.10
CA ASP A 285 -8.91 -22.97 -8.95
C ASP A 285 -9.38 -22.26 -7.66
N THR A 286 -9.72 -20.97 -7.73
CA THR A 286 -10.08 -20.14 -6.56
C THR A 286 -11.52 -19.54 -6.65
N VAL A 287 -12.36 -20.07 -7.58
CA VAL A 287 -13.78 -19.71 -7.69
C VAL A 287 -14.67 -20.80 -7.12
#